data_fd66818803f8ac381810ba0a88baded7
#
_entry.id   fd66818803f8ac381810ba0a88baded7
#
_cell.length_a   1.000
_cell.length_b   1.000
_cell.length_c   1.000
_cell.angle_alpha   90.00
_cell.angle_beta   90.00
_cell.angle_gamma   90.00
#
_symmetry.space_group_name_H-M   'P 1'
#
loop_
_entity.id
_entity.type
_entity.pdbx_description
1 polymer ?
#
loop_
_entity_poly.entity_id
_entity_poly.type
_entity_poly.pdbx_seq_one_letter_code
_entity_poly.pdbx_strand_id
1 'polypeptide(L)'
;LQNTLSLASTWTQSSDTNRSSYKGKVVDLSNRDEIKTVVREVNEFFDGNLHALINNAFATPHTWKDGKGMEDDLSSDEIMDQWDLKIAVGLTAPFLLSRLCVPMLKRKDEKSSAGCIINISSTRAKQAEDNHEAYSAAKGGILGLTQASAISLGHRHNIRVNAIIPGWINVENENKEADEASTKWEDGMTEQDHSWHPAGRVGKVEDIYKAVKFLVESDFITGEEVVVDGGVTRKMYYPE
;
A
#
# COMPACT_ATOMS: atom_id res chain seq x y z
N LEU A 1 -9.36 14.34 2.39
CA LEU A 1 -9.47 14.28 0.94
C LEU A 1 -9.46 15.66 0.28
N GLN A 2 -10.34 16.61 0.67
CA GLN A 2 -10.37 17.97 0.10
C GLN A 2 -9.03 18.70 0.27
N ASN A 3 -8.37 18.54 1.41
CA ASN A 3 -7.07 19.14 1.68
C ASN A 3 -5.96 18.55 0.81
N THR A 4 -5.92 17.22 0.65
CA THR A 4 -4.97 16.54 -0.23
C THR A 4 -5.14 17.00 -1.68
N LEU A 5 -6.39 17.20 -2.13
CA LEU A 5 -6.68 17.70 -3.47
C LEU A 5 -6.28 19.17 -3.64
N SER A 6 -6.43 20.00 -2.58
CA SER A 6 -5.97 21.37 -2.59
C SER A 6 -4.44 21.49 -2.68
N LEU A 7 -3.70 20.67 -1.91
CA LEU A 7 -2.24 20.58 -2.00
C LEU A 7 -1.79 20.07 -3.38
N ALA A 8 -2.43 19.03 -3.90
CA ALA A 8 -2.12 18.50 -5.22
C ALA A 8 -2.28 19.57 -6.33
N SER A 9 -3.20 20.53 -6.16
CA SER A 9 -3.35 21.66 -7.10
C SER A 9 -2.12 22.58 -7.17
N THR A 10 -1.31 22.61 -6.12
CA THR A 10 -0.08 23.42 -6.10
C THR A 10 1.08 22.72 -6.81
N TRP A 11 1.05 21.39 -6.95
CA TRP A 11 2.12 20.61 -7.60
C TRP A 11 2.08 20.69 -9.13
N THR A 12 0.96 21.10 -9.71
CA THR A 12 0.76 21.16 -11.17
C THR A 12 1.16 22.50 -11.80
N GLN A 13 1.81 23.42 -11.07
CA GLN A 13 2.26 24.71 -11.59
C GLN A 13 3.51 24.66 -12.49
N SER A 14 3.98 23.49 -12.93
CA SER A 14 4.96 23.41 -14.02
C SER A 14 4.25 23.30 -15.36
N SER A 15 4.24 24.39 -16.09
CA SER A 15 4.15 24.63 -17.55
C SER A 15 3.41 23.70 -18.52
N ASP A 16 2.69 22.68 -18.11
CA ASP A 16 1.88 21.84 -18.99
C ASP A 16 0.39 22.10 -18.77
N THR A 17 -0.18 22.86 -19.67
CA THR A 17 -1.50 23.49 -19.63
C THR A 17 -2.66 22.55 -19.94
N ASN A 18 -2.61 21.25 -19.64
CA ASN A 18 -3.73 20.38 -19.96
C ASN A 18 -4.06 19.37 -18.86
N ARG A 19 -5.18 19.63 -18.19
CA ARG A 19 -6.00 18.82 -17.27
C ARG A 19 -5.49 18.76 -15.84
N SER A 20 -6.40 18.99 -14.89
CA SER A 20 -6.28 18.52 -13.50
C SER A 20 -6.00 17.03 -13.53
N SER A 21 -4.75 16.66 -13.28
CA SER A 21 -4.22 15.32 -13.47
C SER A 21 -4.54 14.36 -12.32
N TYR A 22 -5.40 14.76 -11.37
CA TYR A 22 -5.75 13.96 -10.19
C TYR A 22 -7.23 14.09 -9.82
N LYS A 23 -7.78 13.02 -9.24
CA LYS A 23 -9.15 12.96 -8.69
C LYS A 23 -9.12 12.17 -7.39
N GLY A 24 -9.85 12.64 -6.38
CA GLY A 24 -10.04 11.94 -5.11
C GLY A 24 -11.45 11.38 -4.97
N LYS A 25 -11.56 10.20 -4.39
CA LYS A 25 -12.84 9.54 -4.05
C LYS A 25 -12.72 8.84 -2.71
N VAL A 26 -13.71 9.02 -1.85
CA VAL A 26 -13.87 8.22 -0.63
C VAL A 26 -14.61 6.93 -0.99
N VAL A 27 -14.08 5.78 -0.60
CA VAL A 27 -14.62 4.45 -0.91
C VAL A 27 -14.43 3.55 0.30
N ASP A 28 -15.46 2.81 0.67
CA ASP A 28 -15.33 1.70 1.61
C ASP A 28 -14.81 0.47 0.88
N LEU A 29 -13.54 0.12 1.13
CA LEU A 29 -12.90 -1.03 0.51
C LEU A 29 -13.34 -2.39 1.08
N SER A 30 -14.12 -2.42 2.15
CA SER A 30 -14.82 -3.64 2.58
C SER A 30 -16.07 -3.92 1.75
N ASN A 31 -16.59 -2.90 1.05
CA ASN A 31 -17.79 -2.98 0.23
C ASN A 31 -17.44 -3.24 -1.25
N ARG A 32 -17.72 -4.46 -1.71
CA ARG A 32 -17.40 -4.87 -3.10
C ARG A 32 -18.13 -4.06 -4.17
N ASP A 33 -19.33 -3.54 -3.89
CA ASP A 33 -20.09 -2.78 -4.88
C ASP A 33 -19.56 -1.33 -4.99
N GLU A 34 -19.06 -0.78 -3.90
CA GLU A 34 -18.34 0.50 -3.94
C GLU A 34 -17.04 0.37 -4.72
N ILE A 35 -16.28 -0.73 -4.52
CA ILE A 35 -15.08 -1.02 -5.31
C ILE A 35 -15.41 -1.10 -6.81
N LYS A 36 -16.46 -1.83 -7.19
CA LYS A 36 -16.88 -1.90 -8.60
C LYS A 36 -17.27 -0.53 -9.16
N THR A 37 -17.91 0.28 -8.35
CA THR A 37 -18.35 1.62 -8.75
C THR A 37 -17.15 2.55 -8.96
N VAL A 38 -16.21 2.59 -8.01
CA VAL A 38 -15.02 3.44 -8.16
C VAL A 38 -14.15 3.01 -9.35
N VAL A 39 -14.03 1.71 -9.63
CA VAL A 39 -13.25 1.24 -10.79
C VAL A 39 -13.90 1.70 -12.11
N ARG A 40 -15.23 1.75 -12.20
CA ARG A 40 -15.91 2.35 -13.38
C ARG A 40 -15.58 3.84 -13.51
N GLU A 41 -15.65 4.60 -12.42
CA GLU A 41 -15.27 6.03 -12.42
C GLU A 41 -13.80 6.24 -12.81
N VAL A 42 -12.89 5.37 -12.34
CA VAL A 42 -11.47 5.38 -12.73
C VAL A 42 -11.31 5.10 -14.23
N ASN A 43 -12.04 4.12 -14.76
CA ASN A 43 -12.02 3.79 -16.19
C ASN A 43 -12.48 4.97 -17.05
N GLU A 44 -13.53 5.67 -16.64
CA GLU A 44 -14.02 6.87 -17.32
C GLU A 44 -13.01 8.02 -17.22
N PHE A 45 -12.43 8.25 -16.05
CA PHE A 45 -11.48 9.34 -15.79
C PHE A 45 -10.20 9.20 -16.63
N PHE A 46 -9.68 7.98 -16.77
CA PHE A 46 -8.44 7.68 -17.51
C PHE A 46 -8.68 7.22 -18.97
N ASP A 47 -9.92 7.31 -19.45
CA ASP A 47 -10.29 6.85 -20.81
C ASP A 47 -9.80 5.42 -21.08
N GLY A 48 -10.02 4.53 -20.12
CA GLY A 48 -9.66 3.12 -20.22
C GLY A 48 -8.15 2.83 -20.22
N ASN A 49 -7.30 3.78 -19.79
CA ASN A 49 -5.85 3.61 -19.76
C ASN A 49 -5.31 3.80 -18.35
N LEU A 50 -4.83 2.74 -17.74
CA LEU A 50 -4.17 2.76 -16.44
C LEU A 50 -2.73 2.23 -16.59
N HIS A 51 -1.75 2.98 -16.08
CA HIS A 51 -0.34 2.58 -16.12
C HIS A 51 0.09 1.80 -14.89
N ALA A 52 -0.44 2.17 -13.73
CA ALA A 52 -0.13 1.51 -12.48
C ALA A 52 -1.36 1.48 -11.56
N LEU A 53 -1.51 0.37 -10.82
CA LEU A 53 -2.40 0.24 -9.68
C LEU A 53 -1.55 0.03 -8.42
N ILE A 54 -1.73 0.87 -7.41
CA ILE A 54 -1.02 0.73 -6.13
C ILE A 54 -2.04 0.40 -5.03
N ASN A 55 -1.99 -0.83 -4.54
CA ASN A 55 -2.81 -1.31 -3.44
C ASN A 55 -2.10 -1.00 -2.11
N ASN A 56 -2.44 0.13 -1.49
CA ASN A 56 -1.79 0.61 -0.27
C ASN A 56 -2.69 0.62 0.98
N ALA A 57 -4.01 0.73 0.82
CA ALA A 57 -4.94 0.90 1.93
C ALA A 57 -4.97 -0.32 2.87
N PHE A 58 -5.17 -0.04 4.16
CA PHE A 58 -5.42 -1.04 5.18
C PHE A 58 -6.39 -0.52 6.24
N ALA A 59 -7.07 -1.43 6.95
CA ALA A 59 -7.94 -1.08 8.07
C ALA A 59 -7.13 -0.89 9.36
N THR A 60 -7.40 0.19 10.10
CA THR A 60 -6.77 0.50 11.38
C THR A 60 -7.73 0.27 12.55
N PRO A 61 -7.22 -0.01 13.76
CA PRO A 61 -5.81 -0.25 14.10
C PRO A 61 -5.28 -1.57 13.52
N HIS A 62 -3.96 -1.72 13.44
CA HIS A 62 -3.32 -2.96 12.94
C HIS A 62 -3.48 -4.11 13.95
N THR A 63 -3.43 -3.79 15.24
CA THR A 63 -3.72 -4.70 16.36
C THR A 63 -5.22 -4.89 16.57
N TRP A 64 -5.60 -5.76 17.51
CA TRP A 64 -6.99 -5.79 18.00
C TRP A 64 -7.31 -4.50 18.77
N LYS A 65 -8.57 -4.09 18.74
CA LYS A 65 -9.02 -2.90 19.48
C LYS A 65 -8.95 -3.13 20.99
N ASP A 66 -8.84 -2.04 21.71
CA ASP A 66 -8.89 -2.00 23.19
C ASP A 66 -7.83 -2.86 23.89
N GLY A 67 -6.70 -3.14 23.20
CA GLY A 67 -5.59 -3.92 23.75
C GLY A 67 -5.90 -5.41 23.97
N LYS A 68 -6.96 -5.93 23.32
CA LYS A 68 -7.34 -7.34 23.39
C LYS A 68 -6.33 -8.24 22.69
N GLY A 69 -6.29 -9.50 23.11
CA GLY A 69 -5.68 -10.61 22.39
C GLY A 69 -6.70 -11.38 21.57
N MET A 70 -6.23 -12.26 20.69
CA MET A 70 -7.11 -13.10 19.85
C MET A 70 -7.96 -14.09 20.66
N GLU A 71 -7.57 -14.39 21.90
CA GLU A 71 -8.23 -15.30 22.83
C GLU A 71 -9.27 -14.61 23.73
N ASP A 72 -9.37 -13.30 23.68
CA ASP A 72 -10.32 -12.55 24.49
C ASP A 72 -11.74 -12.63 23.95
N ASP A 73 -12.72 -12.48 24.83
CA ASP A 73 -14.14 -12.39 24.51
C ASP A 73 -14.67 -13.50 23.57
N LEU A 74 -14.29 -14.76 23.83
CA LEU A 74 -14.65 -15.93 23.02
C LEU A 74 -16.18 -16.11 22.79
N SER A 75 -17.02 -15.43 23.58
CA SER A 75 -18.48 -15.43 23.42
C SER A 75 -19.01 -14.31 22.53
N SER A 76 -18.13 -13.44 22.03
CA SER A 76 -18.45 -12.29 21.18
C SER A 76 -17.87 -12.50 19.79
N ASP A 77 -18.55 -11.95 18.77
CA ASP A 77 -18.04 -11.96 17.37
C ASP A 77 -17.10 -10.78 17.09
N GLU A 78 -16.81 -9.91 18.06
CA GLU A 78 -16.07 -8.67 17.84
C GLU A 78 -14.67 -8.89 17.24
N ILE A 79 -13.93 -9.88 17.72
CA ILE A 79 -12.61 -10.23 17.16
C ILE A 79 -12.75 -10.76 15.73
N MET A 80 -13.78 -11.55 15.45
CA MET A 80 -14.06 -12.06 14.11
C MET A 80 -14.48 -10.95 13.14
N ASP A 81 -15.30 -10.01 13.59
CA ASP A 81 -15.68 -8.84 12.79
C ASP A 81 -14.46 -7.99 12.41
N GLN A 82 -13.52 -7.81 13.36
CA GLN A 82 -12.26 -7.12 13.10
C GLN A 82 -11.36 -7.92 12.15
N TRP A 83 -11.30 -9.24 12.30
CA TRP A 83 -10.59 -10.12 11.38
C TRP A 83 -11.16 -9.98 9.97
N ASP A 84 -12.47 -10.13 9.80
CA ASP A 84 -13.14 -10.06 8.50
C ASP A 84 -12.93 -8.71 7.83
N LEU A 85 -13.02 -7.61 8.58
CA LEU A 85 -12.73 -6.27 8.07
C LEU A 85 -11.28 -6.14 7.57
N LYS A 86 -10.31 -6.61 8.36
CA LYS A 86 -8.89 -6.52 8.00
C LYS A 86 -8.56 -7.37 6.78
N ILE A 87 -9.13 -8.56 6.66
CA ILE A 87 -8.97 -9.42 5.47
C ILE A 87 -9.71 -8.82 4.27
N ALA A 88 -10.92 -8.28 4.46
CA ALA A 88 -11.67 -7.65 3.38
C ALA A 88 -10.88 -6.47 2.76
N VAL A 89 -10.39 -5.55 3.60
CA VAL A 89 -9.65 -4.37 3.14
C VAL A 89 -8.21 -4.70 2.73
N GLY A 90 -7.51 -5.55 3.51
CA GLY A 90 -6.08 -5.80 3.34
C GLY A 90 -5.71 -6.85 2.29
N LEU A 91 -6.64 -7.73 1.92
CA LEU A 91 -6.37 -8.82 0.97
C LEU A 91 -7.42 -8.95 -0.12
N THR A 92 -8.71 -8.99 0.25
CA THR A 92 -9.80 -9.18 -0.73
C THR A 92 -9.93 -7.97 -1.66
N ALA A 93 -9.86 -6.74 -1.12
CA ALA A 93 -9.95 -5.53 -1.94
C ALA A 93 -8.78 -5.40 -2.93
N PRO A 94 -7.50 -5.60 -2.56
CA PRO A 94 -6.39 -5.67 -3.50
C PRO A 94 -6.59 -6.68 -4.63
N PHE A 95 -7.09 -7.88 -4.33
CA PHE A 95 -7.43 -8.87 -5.35
C PHE A 95 -8.53 -8.38 -6.29
N LEU A 96 -9.62 -7.83 -5.73
CA LEU A 96 -10.76 -7.35 -6.52
C LEU A 96 -10.40 -6.15 -7.39
N LEU A 97 -9.68 -5.16 -6.84
CA LEU A 97 -9.17 -4.01 -7.58
C LEU A 97 -8.24 -4.46 -8.72
N SER A 98 -7.28 -5.35 -8.42
CA SER A 98 -6.37 -5.89 -9.42
C SER A 98 -7.14 -6.55 -10.57
N ARG A 99 -8.10 -7.42 -10.24
CA ARG A 99 -8.94 -8.12 -11.23
C ARG A 99 -9.72 -7.14 -12.11
N LEU A 100 -10.36 -6.14 -11.51
CA LEU A 100 -11.22 -5.18 -12.22
C LEU A 100 -10.41 -4.19 -13.07
N CYS A 101 -9.18 -3.90 -12.69
CA CYS A 101 -8.29 -3.00 -13.42
C CYS A 101 -7.54 -3.68 -14.58
N VAL A 102 -7.55 -5.02 -14.70
CA VAL A 102 -6.89 -5.74 -15.81
C VAL A 102 -7.23 -5.16 -17.19
N PRO A 103 -8.48 -4.85 -17.55
CA PRO A 103 -8.80 -4.31 -18.87
C PRO A 103 -8.11 -2.99 -19.18
N MET A 104 -7.87 -2.14 -18.15
CA MET A 104 -7.22 -0.83 -18.27
C MET A 104 -5.69 -0.93 -18.26
N LEU A 105 -5.13 -1.95 -17.58
CA LEU A 105 -3.70 -2.18 -17.44
C LEU A 105 -3.09 -2.95 -18.61
N LYS A 106 -3.91 -3.60 -19.43
CA LYS A 106 -3.44 -4.35 -20.59
C LYS A 106 -2.66 -3.46 -21.55
N ARG A 107 -1.54 -3.99 -22.04
CA ARG A 107 -0.85 -3.39 -23.18
C ARG A 107 -1.77 -3.33 -24.40
N LYS A 108 -1.94 -2.17 -25.00
CA LYS A 108 -2.83 -1.95 -26.15
C LYS A 108 -2.16 -2.19 -27.49
N ASP A 109 -0.85 -1.94 -27.56
CA ASP A 109 -0.02 -2.14 -28.74
C ASP A 109 1.42 -2.49 -28.38
N GLU A 110 2.24 -2.82 -29.34
CA GLU A 110 3.66 -3.21 -29.12
C GLU A 110 4.53 -2.06 -28.62
N LYS A 111 4.09 -0.81 -28.76
CA LYS A 111 4.83 0.39 -28.35
C LYS A 111 4.48 0.86 -26.95
N SER A 112 3.35 0.41 -26.40
CA SER A 112 2.92 0.80 -25.06
C SER A 112 3.68 0.00 -23.98
N SER A 113 4.01 0.66 -22.88
CA SER A 113 4.57 -0.01 -21.71
C SER A 113 3.56 -0.99 -21.10
N ALA A 114 4.05 -2.06 -20.54
CA ALA A 114 3.23 -2.97 -19.75
C ALA A 114 2.72 -2.26 -18.50
N GLY A 115 1.45 -2.44 -18.18
CA GLY A 115 0.88 -1.98 -16.92
C GLY A 115 1.51 -2.68 -15.72
N CYS A 116 1.45 -2.05 -14.55
CA CYS A 116 1.94 -2.68 -13.34
C CYS A 116 0.96 -2.59 -12.17
N ILE A 117 1.02 -3.58 -11.30
CA ILE A 117 0.33 -3.62 -10.00
C ILE A 117 1.41 -3.66 -8.92
N ILE A 118 1.32 -2.76 -7.96
CA ILE A 118 2.20 -2.72 -6.80
C ILE A 118 1.36 -2.91 -5.54
N ASN A 119 1.63 -3.97 -4.81
CA ASN A 119 0.96 -4.29 -3.57
C ASN A 119 1.85 -3.87 -2.39
N ILE A 120 1.32 -3.08 -1.47
CA ILE A 120 2.04 -2.70 -0.26
C ILE A 120 1.77 -3.74 0.82
N SER A 121 2.80 -4.57 1.09
CA SER A 121 2.81 -5.54 2.17
C SER A 121 3.36 -4.89 3.47
N SER A 122 4.13 -5.61 4.25
CA SER A 122 4.77 -5.15 5.48
C SER A 122 5.85 -6.14 5.90
N THR A 123 6.83 -5.70 6.69
CA THR A 123 7.73 -6.59 7.42
C THR A 123 6.98 -7.58 8.33
N ARG A 124 5.75 -7.24 8.77
CA ARG A 124 4.86 -8.13 9.55
C ARG A 124 4.38 -9.36 8.76
N ALA A 125 4.57 -9.40 7.46
CA ALA A 125 4.39 -10.62 6.65
C ALA A 125 5.50 -11.67 6.87
N LYS A 126 6.65 -11.26 7.45
CA LYS A 126 7.86 -12.08 7.63
C LYS A 126 8.33 -12.17 9.08
N GLN A 127 7.99 -11.18 9.90
CA GLN A 127 8.31 -11.10 11.31
C GLN A 127 7.04 -10.83 12.08
N ALA A 128 6.85 -11.54 13.21
CA ALA A 128 5.65 -11.40 14.02
C ALA A 128 5.82 -10.31 15.09
N GLU A 129 4.71 -9.77 15.49
CA GLU A 129 4.51 -8.92 16.65
C GLU A 129 3.16 -9.29 17.27
N ASP A 130 3.06 -9.24 18.58
CA ASP A 130 1.88 -9.65 19.31
C ASP A 130 0.63 -8.89 18.83
N ASN A 131 -0.50 -9.55 18.83
CA ASN A 131 -1.81 -8.97 18.49
C ASN A 131 -1.94 -8.44 17.05
N HIS A 132 -1.09 -8.91 16.13
CA HIS A 132 -1.10 -8.54 14.71
C HIS A 132 -1.57 -9.68 13.79
N GLU A 133 -2.26 -10.70 14.29
CA GLU A 133 -2.58 -11.92 13.52
C GLU A 133 -3.31 -11.61 12.22
N ALA A 134 -4.38 -10.81 12.26
CA ALA A 134 -5.14 -10.46 11.05
C ALA A 134 -4.33 -9.56 10.09
N TYR A 135 -3.53 -8.64 10.64
CA TYR A 135 -2.63 -7.80 9.85
C TYR A 135 -1.56 -8.65 9.15
N SER A 136 -0.88 -9.50 9.90
CA SER A 136 0.17 -10.39 9.37
C SER A 136 -0.39 -11.39 8.36
N ALA A 137 -1.58 -11.95 8.62
CA ALA A 137 -2.25 -12.86 7.69
C ALA A 137 -2.58 -12.15 6.37
N ALA A 138 -3.17 -10.95 6.41
CA ALA A 138 -3.47 -10.17 5.21
C ALA A 138 -2.19 -9.80 4.45
N LYS A 139 -1.16 -9.28 5.15
CA LYS A 139 0.11 -8.84 4.52
C LYS A 139 0.94 -10.01 4.00
N GLY A 140 0.89 -11.19 4.65
CA GLY A 140 1.44 -12.45 4.12
C GLY A 140 0.68 -12.94 2.90
N GLY A 141 -0.66 -12.88 2.94
CA GLY A 141 -1.53 -13.21 1.80
C GLY A 141 -1.26 -12.34 0.58
N ILE A 142 -0.92 -11.07 0.76
CA ILE A 142 -0.50 -10.14 -0.31
C ILE A 142 0.74 -10.65 -1.05
N LEU A 143 1.71 -11.26 -0.38
CA LEU A 143 2.91 -11.80 -1.02
C LEU A 143 2.56 -12.97 -1.94
N GLY A 144 1.75 -13.93 -1.45
CA GLY A 144 1.26 -15.04 -2.27
C GLY A 144 0.39 -14.56 -3.44
N LEU A 145 -0.49 -13.56 -3.21
CA LEU A 145 -1.30 -12.93 -4.26
C LEU A 145 -0.41 -12.29 -5.33
N THR A 146 0.65 -11.60 -4.93
CA THR A 146 1.61 -10.95 -5.83
C THR A 146 2.27 -11.96 -6.76
N GLN A 147 2.84 -13.03 -6.21
CA GLN A 147 3.52 -14.06 -6.97
C GLN A 147 2.58 -14.77 -7.97
N ALA A 148 1.41 -15.21 -7.49
CA ALA A 148 0.42 -15.89 -8.34
C ALA A 148 -0.10 -14.97 -9.45
N SER A 149 -0.36 -13.70 -9.13
CA SER A 149 -0.85 -12.70 -10.09
C SER A 149 0.22 -12.33 -11.11
N ALA A 150 1.49 -12.23 -10.71
CA ALA A 150 2.61 -11.95 -11.61
C ALA A 150 2.70 -12.98 -12.74
N ILE A 151 2.61 -14.26 -12.40
CA ILE A 151 2.62 -15.34 -13.40
C ILE A 151 1.36 -15.31 -14.26
N SER A 152 0.18 -15.23 -13.62
CA SER A 152 -1.10 -15.30 -14.34
C SER A 152 -1.33 -14.12 -15.29
N LEU A 153 -1.02 -12.91 -14.85
CA LEU A 153 -1.26 -11.68 -15.61
C LEU A 153 -0.11 -11.37 -16.56
N GLY A 154 1.13 -11.74 -16.20
CA GLY A 154 2.29 -11.60 -17.05
C GLY A 154 2.14 -12.35 -18.37
N HIS A 155 1.88 -13.65 -18.29
CA HIS A 155 1.70 -14.49 -19.49
C HIS A 155 0.51 -14.11 -20.37
N ARG A 156 -0.61 -13.70 -19.74
CA ARG A 156 -1.85 -13.45 -20.49
C ARG A 156 -2.01 -12.03 -20.97
N HIS A 157 -1.43 -11.08 -20.25
CA HIS A 157 -1.73 -9.65 -20.46
C HIS A 157 -0.51 -8.75 -20.43
N ASN A 158 0.68 -9.30 -20.22
CA ASN A 158 1.93 -8.55 -20.07
C ASN A 158 1.89 -7.52 -18.91
N ILE A 159 1.10 -7.80 -17.86
CA ILE A 159 0.99 -6.97 -16.66
C ILE A 159 1.97 -7.48 -15.62
N ARG A 160 2.80 -6.59 -15.07
CA ARG A 160 3.75 -6.90 -14.00
C ARG A 160 3.06 -6.71 -12.64
N VAL A 161 3.40 -7.57 -11.69
CA VAL A 161 2.87 -7.48 -10.32
C VAL A 161 4.01 -7.68 -9.34
N ASN A 162 4.24 -6.69 -8.46
CA ASN A 162 5.29 -6.73 -7.45
C ASN A 162 4.75 -6.30 -6.09
N ALA A 163 5.47 -6.60 -5.03
CA ALA A 163 5.19 -6.14 -3.67
C ALA A 163 6.31 -5.24 -3.14
N ILE A 164 5.94 -4.25 -2.34
CA ILE A 164 6.86 -3.52 -1.48
C ILE A 164 6.59 -3.97 -0.04
N ILE A 165 7.67 -4.18 0.70
CA ILE A 165 7.64 -4.60 2.11
C ILE A 165 8.24 -3.48 2.95
N PRO A 166 7.44 -2.49 3.39
CA PRO A 166 7.90 -1.45 4.28
C PRO A 166 8.22 -1.99 5.67
N GLY A 167 9.24 -1.41 6.31
CA GLY A 167 9.39 -1.42 7.76
C GLY A 167 8.55 -0.33 8.41
N TRP A 168 9.08 0.27 9.49
CA TRP A 168 8.44 1.42 10.11
C TRP A 168 8.70 2.69 9.27
N ILE A 169 7.64 3.22 8.70
CA ILE A 169 7.61 4.48 7.98
C ILE A 169 6.78 5.46 8.81
N ASN A 170 7.39 6.57 9.24
CA ASN A 170 6.66 7.59 9.97
C ASN A 170 5.76 8.40 9.02
N VAL A 171 4.47 8.39 9.31
CA VAL A 171 3.42 9.11 8.57
C VAL A 171 2.59 10.02 9.49
N GLU A 172 2.96 10.15 10.76
CA GLU A 172 2.17 10.89 11.75
C GLU A 172 2.08 12.38 11.40
N ASN A 173 3.16 12.93 10.85
CA ASN A 173 3.25 14.33 10.45
C ASN A 173 2.91 14.56 8.97
N GLU A 174 2.40 13.56 8.27
CA GLU A 174 1.94 13.66 6.86
C GLU A 174 0.46 14.06 6.80
N ASN A 175 0.13 15.20 7.37
CA ASN A 175 -1.23 15.72 7.45
C ASN A 175 -1.25 17.25 7.41
N LYS A 176 -2.44 17.82 7.20
CA LYS A 176 -2.61 19.28 7.03
C LYS A 176 -2.21 20.05 8.29
N GLU A 177 -2.55 19.56 9.46
CA GLU A 177 -2.29 20.21 10.74
C GLU A 177 -0.77 20.34 10.97
N ALA A 178 -0.02 19.31 10.63
CA ALA A 178 1.44 19.31 10.68
C ALA A 178 2.04 20.28 9.65
N ASP A 179 1.51 20.32 8.43
CA ASP A 179 1.94 21.26 7.38
C ASP A 179 1.73 22.71 7.82
N GLU A 180 0.54 23.03 8.37
CA GLU A 180 0.21 24.38 8.88
C GLU A 180 1.08 24.77 10.09
N ALA A 181 1.42 23.80 10.94
CA ALA A 181 2.31 24.01 12.10
C ALA A 181 3.79 24.00 11.71
N SER A 182 4.14 23.68 10.46
CA SER A 182 5.53 23.43 10.01
C SER A 182 6.24 22.37 10.86
N THR A 183 5.50 21.34 11.26
CA THR A 183 6.01 20.21 12.03
C THR A 183 7.00 19.43 11.17
N LYS A 184 8.17 19.13 11.73
CA LYS A 184 9.17 18.37 11.01
C LYS A 184 8.83 16.88 11.02
N TRP A 185 9.31 16.18 10.01
CA TRP A 185 9.12 14.72 9.92
C TRP A 185 9.62 13.97 11.16
N GLU A 186 10.74 14.39 11.75
CA GLU A 186 11.34 13.76 12.93
C GLU A 186 10.70 14.12 14.27
N ASP A 187 9.82 15.14 14.31
CA ASP A 187 9.19 15.58 15.55
C ASP A 187 8.33 14.44 16.15
N GLY A 188 8.51 14.21 17.45
CA GLY A 188 7.85 13.11 18.17
C GLY A 188 8.64 11.80 18.19
N MET A 189 9.74 11.68 17.44
CA MET A 189 10.61 10.50 17.45
C MET A 189 11.82 10.70 18.35
N THR A 190 12.35 9.59 18.89
CA THR A 190 13.53 9.55 19.75
C THR A 190 14.76 9.02 18.99
N GLU A 191 15.95 9.22 19.55
CA GLU A 191 17.17 8.58 19.04
C GLU A 191 17.07 7.07 19.03
N GLN A 192 16.36 6.48 20.00
CA GLN A 192 16.14 5.03 20.07
C GLN A 192 15.34 4.53 18.88
N ASP A 193 14.30 5.27 18.45
CA ASP A 193 13.51 4.94 17.27
C ASP A 193 14.38 4.90 16.01
N HIS A 194 15.24 5.90 15.84
CA HIS A 194 16.18 5.96 14.72
C HIS A 194 17.23 4.84 14.79
N SER A 195 17.82 4.58 15.96
CA SER A 195 18.87 3.58 16.16
C SER A 195 18.38 2.14 15.97
N TRP A 196 17.06 1.91 16.07
CA TRP A 196 16.45 0.63 15.73
C TRP A 196 16.75 0.18 14.31
N HIS A 197 16.93 1.13 13.40
CA HIS A 197 17.16 0.87 11.98
C HIS A 197 18.66 0.91 11.63
N PRO A 198 19.24 -0.17 11.05
CA PRO A 198 20.63 -0.14 10.55
C PRO A 198 20.95 1.03 9.61
N ALA A 199 19.93 1.53 8.88
CA ALA A 199 20.06 2.73 8.05
C ALA A 199 20.15 4.04 8.85
N GLY A 200 20.14 3.99 10.18
CA GLY A 200 20.33 5.14 11.07
C GLY A 200 19.09 6.03 11.24
N ARG A 201 17.94 5.66 10.71
CA ARG A 201 16.70 6.42 10.85
C ARG A 201 15.45 5.59 10.58
N VAL A 202 14.32 6.03 11.12
CA VAL A 202 12.98 5.59 10.71
C VAL A 202 12.76 5.92 9.23
N GLY A 203 11.91 5.18 8.53
CA GLY A 203 11.59 5.40 7.12
C GLY A 203 10.73 6.64 6.90
N LYS A 204 10.85 7.24 5.71
CA LYS A 204 10.03 8.36 5.22
C LYS A 204 9.12 7.90 4.09
N VAL A 205 8.07 8.64 3.83
CA VAL A 205 7.16 8.38 2.69
C VAL A 205 7.92 8.38 1.35
N GLU A 206 8.96 9.22 1.21
CA GLU A 206 9.79 9.28 0.01
C GLU A 206 10.59 7.99 -0.23
N ASP A 207 10.90 7.22 0.82
CA ASP A 207 11.60 5.94 0.65
C ASP A 207 10.68 4.93 -0.05
N ILE A 208 9.38 4.93 0.30
CA ILE A 208 8.38 4.10 -0.37
C ILE A 208 8.09 4.64 -1.77
N TYR A 209 7.97 5.96 -1.95
CA TYR A 209 7.80 6.57 -3.27
C TYR A 209 8.91 6.16 -4.25
N LYS A 210 10.19 6.18 -3.81
CA LYS A 210 11.32 5.75 -4.64
C LYS A 210 11.21 4.28 -5.06
N ALA A 211 10.76 3.41 -4.16
CA ALA A 211 10.54 2.00 -4.48
C ALA A 211 9.37 1.81 -5.46
N VAL A 212 8.27 2.56 -5.27
CA VAL A 212 7.16 2.58 -6.23
C VAL A 212 7.63 3.03 -7.60
N LYS A 213 8.34 4.17 -7.67
CA LYS A 213 8.89 4.71 -8.92
C LYS A 213 9.80 3.69 -9.61
N PHE A 214 10.73 3.09 -8.88
CA PHE A 214 11.62 2.05 -9.40
C PHE A 214 10.84 0.89 -10.03
N LEU A 215 9.81 0.37 -9.36
CA LEU A 215 9.00 -0.73 -9.88
C LEU A 215 8.11 -0.33 -11.06
N VAL A 216 7.64 0.91 -11.12
CA VAL A 216 6.88 1.43 -12.27
C VAL A 216 7.78 1.53 -13.50
N GLU A 217 8.99 2.04 -13.34
CA GLU A 217 9.94 2.28 -14.44
C GLU A 217 10.70 1.02 -14.89
N SER A 218 10.73 -0.04 -14.05
CA SER A 218 11.47 -1.28 -14.35
C SER A 218 10.56 -2.31 -15.04
N ASP A 219 10.68 -2.46 -16.33
CA ASP A 219 9.81 -3.29 -17.17
C ASP A 219 10.15 -4.79 -17.16
N PHE A 220 11.29 -5.18 -16.57
CA PHE A 220 11.76 -6.57 -16.47
C PHE A 220 11.67 -7.16 -15.05
N ILE A 221 10.94 -6.50 -14.12
CA ILE A 221 10.75 -6.95 -12.74
C ILE A 221 9.28 -7.31 -12.53
N THR A 222 9.01 -8.56 -12.20
CA THR A 222 7.67 -9.04 -11.84
C THR A 222 7.74 -10.24 -10.88
N GLY A 223 6.80 -10.33 -9.94
CA GLY A 223 6.76 -11.37 -8.91
C GLY A 223 7.68 -11.09 -7.71
N GLU A 224 8.35 -9.94 -7.66
CA GLU A 224 9.36 -9.61 -6.67
C GLU A 224 8.79 -8.90 -5.43
N GLU A 225 9.56 -9.05 -4.34
CA GLU A 225 9.32 -8.48 -3.03
C GLU A 225 10.45 -7.50 -2.69
N VAL A 226 10.17 -6.20 -2.84
CA VAL A 226 11.17 -5.15 -2.54
C VAL A 226 11.04 -4.73 -1.08
N VAL A 227 12.04 -5.10 -0.26
CA VAL A 227 12.08 -4.74 1.16
C VAL A 227 12.63 -3.33 1.33
N VAL A 228 11.88 -2.47 2.04
CA VAL A 228 12.23 -1.08 2.33
C VAL A 228 12.02 -0.83 3.83
N ASP A 229 12.95 -1.29 4.65
CA ASP A 229 12.80 -1.39 6.10
C ASP A 229 13.99 -0.85 6.91
N GLY A 230 14.91 -0.16 6.25
CA GLY A 230 16.13 0.32 6.91
C GLY A 230 17.03 -0.78 7.45
N GLY A 231 16.84 -2.04 7.01
CA GLY A 231 17.65 -3.20 7.40
C GLY A 231 17.14 -3.93 8.65
N VAL A 232 15.97 -3.57 9.19
CA VAL A 232 15.44 -4.15 10.44
C VAL A 232 15.25 -5.66 10.33
N THR A 233 14.71 -6.18 9.23
CA THR A 233 14.50 -7.62 9.04
C THR A 233 15.79 -8.43 8.84
N ARG A 234 16.94 -7.76 8.74
CA ARG A 234 18.27 -8.42 8.61
C ARG A 234 19.03 -8.50 9.93
N LYS A 235 18.49 -7.87 10.98
CA LYS A 235 19.10 -7.93 12.31
C LYS A 235 18.93 -9.31 12.93
N MET A 236 19.96 -9.76 13.60
CA MET A 236 19.93 -10.91 14.50
C MET A 236 20.38 -10.45 15.89
N TYR A 237 19.57 -10.69 16.89
CA TYR A 237 19.87 -10.39 18.28
C TYR A 237 20.05 -11.70 19.03
N TYR A 238 21.12 -11.79 19.81
CA TYR A 238 21.28 -12.82 20.82
C TYR A 238 21.02 -12.19 22.17
N PRO A 239 20.33 -12.89 23.11
CA PRO A 239 20.27 -12.45 24.48
C PRO A 239 21.71 -12.39 25.05
N GLU A 240 22.08 -11.26 25.66
CA GLU A 240 23.32 -11.09 26.39
C GLU A 240 23.17 -11.68 27.79
#